data_8f4f181344882ed29268f7b18dfd8028
#
_entry.id   8f4f181344882ed29268f7b18dfd8028
#
_cell.length_a   1.000
_cell.length_b   1.000
_cell.length_c   1.000
_cell.angle_alpha   90.00
_cell.angle_beta   90.00
_cell.angle_gamma   90.00
#
_symmetry.space_group_name_H-M   'P 1'
#
loop_
_entity.id
_entity.type
_entity.pdbx_description
1 polymer ?
#
loop_
_entity_poly.entity_id
_entity_poly.type
_entity_poly.pdbx_seq_one_letter_code
_entity_poly.pdbx_strand_id
1 'polypeptide(L)'
;MGDLTKSRSRQCPETLGGESKVLLFNRVDDPFTVSATTNEATALNAAVTAVYSYDLSGDGNTLEESMVGDIVTGTRVNSQTAVLTLKKMTVADSAEFNLLASSCAHAVVLTRNGDYIALGITEGCNWTIVSSTGAAKADFNGYTVTGVAQENKLAPYLDSATVTALLAVVV
;
A
#
# COMPACT_ATOMS: atom_id res chain seq x y z
N MET A 1 -22.47 -15.48 10.35
CA MET A 1 -21.30 -15.65 11.25
C MET A 1 -20.27 -16.46 10.48
N GLY A 2 -19.03 -16.03 10.42
CA GLY A 2 -17.97 -16.74 9.69
C GLY A 2 -17.20 -17.66 10.64
N ASP A 3 -17.02 -18.91 10.24
CA ASP A 3 -16.26 -19.88 11.04
C ASP A 3 -14.83 -19.95 10.55
N LEU A 4 -13.89 -20.15 11.47
CA LEU A 4 -12.48 -20.34 11.12
C LEU A 4 -12.29 -21.69 10.42
N THR A 5 -11.54 -21.70 9.32
CA THR A 5 -11.35 -22.89 8.47
C THR A 5 -9.92 -23.42 8.44
N LYS A 6 -8.95 -22.65 8.97
CA LYS A 6 -7.53 -23.03 8.92
C LYS A 6 -6.84 -22.82 10.27
N SER A 7 -5.97 -23.75 10.63
CA SER A 7 -5.02 -23.62 11.73
C SER A 7 -3.67 -23.09 11.21
N ARG A 8 -2.92 -22.43 12.09
CA ARG A 8 -1.56 -21.94 11.78
C ARG A 8 -0.57 -22.55 12.77
N SER A 9 0.44 -23.24 12.26
CA SER A 9 1.57 -23.72 13.05
C SER A 9 2.55 -22.59 13.35
N ARG A 10 3.41 -22.79 14.35
CA ARG A 10 4.51 -21.88 14.65
C ARG A 10 5.45 -21.79 13.44
N GLN A 11 5.76 -20.58 13.02
CA GLN A 11 6.70 -20.32 11.93
C GLN A 11 8.12 -20.13 12.47
N CYS A 12 9.11 -20.61 11.73
CA CYS A 12 10.50 -20.26 11.97
C CYS A 12 10.80 -18.82 11.51
N PRO A 13 11.82 -18.15 12.07
CA PRO A 13 12.18 -16.80 11.66
C PRO A 13 12.89 -16.82 10.29
N GLU A 14 12.13 -16.68 9.21
CA GLU A 14 12.61 -16.75 7.82
C GLU A 14 12.25 -15.50 7.01
N THR A 15 11.56 -14.52 7.62
CA THR A 15 11.05 -13.35 6.92
C THR A 15 11.75 -12.06 7.32
N LEU A 16 11.85 -11.12 6.38
CA LEU A 16 12.33 -9.76 6.61
C LEU A 16 11.15 -8.81 6.76
N GLY A 17 11.26 -7.86 7.68
CA GLY A 17 10.28 -6.80 7.81
C GLY A 17 10.55 -5.64 6.87
N GLY A 18 9.50 -4.85 6.60
CA GLY A 18 9.55 -3.62 5.81
C GLY A 18 9.25 -3.81 4.33
N GLU A 19 9.30 -2.69 3.63
CA GLU A 19 8.92 -2.54 2.23
C GLU A 19 10.14 -2.16 1.38
N SER A 20 10.13 -2.56 0.11
CA SER A 20 11.20 -2.25 -0.84
C SER A 20 10.76 -1.29 -1.94
N LYS A 21 9.47 -1.28 -2.29
CA LYS A 21 8.92 -0.49 -3.37
C LYS A 21 7.44 -0.23 -3.13
N VAL A 22 6.96 0.92 -3.60
CA VAL A 22 5.53 1.20 -3.70
C VAL A 22 5.19 1.58 -5.14
N LEU A 23 4.05 1.11 -5.59
CA LEU A 23 3.44 1.41 -6.88
C LEU A 23 2.18 2.23 -6.61
N LEU A 24 2.12 3.45 -7.13
CA LEU A 24 0.99 4.34 -6.99
C LEU A 24 0.28 4.51 -8.33
N PHE A 25 -1.04 4.56 -8.31
CA PHE A 25 -1.82 4.86 -9.50
C PHE A 25 -3.10 5.62 -9.15
N ASN A 26 -3.59 6.37 -10.12
CA ASN A 26 -4.78 7.19 -9.94
C ASN A 26 -5.99 6.34 -9.58
N ARG A 27 -6.94 6.93 -8.86
CA ARG A 27 -8.17 6.27 -8.46
C ARG A 27 -8.91 5.70 -9.66
N VAL A 28 -9.25 4.43 -9.56
CA VAL A 28 -10.09 3.67 -10.48
C VAL A 28 -11.11 2.88 -9.65
N ASP A 29 -12.35 2.85 -10.07
CA ASP A 29 -13.34 2.02 -9.40
C ASP A 29 -13.01 0.53 -9.66
N ASP A 30 -12.98 -0.27 -8.60
CA ASP A 30 -12.63 -1.69 -8.63
C ASP A 30 -11.34 -1.98 -9.42
N PRO A 31 -10.17 -1.48 -8.98
CA PRO A 31 -8.91 -1.64 -9.72
C PRO A 31 -8.45 -3.08 -9.84
N PHE A 32 -8.93 -3.95 -8.93
CA PHE A 32 -8.60 -5.37 -8.91
C PHE A 32 -9.84 -6.24 -8.72
N THR A 33 -9.86 -7.38 -9.41
CA THR A 33 -10.80 -8.46 -9.09
C THR A 33 -10.23 -9.28 -7.94
N VAL A 34 -10.90 -9.27 -6.78
CA VAL A 34 -10.44 -9.97 -5.57
C VAL A 34 -11.25 -11.22 -5.34
N SER A 35 -10.57 -12.35 -5.17
CA SER A 35 -11.18 -13.63 -4.81
C SER A 35 -11.78 -13.58 -3.40
N ALA A 36 -13.06 -13.91 -3.29
CA ALA A 36 -13.75 -13.96 -2.00
C ALA A 36 -13.24 -15.08 -1.07
N THR A 37 -12.61 -16.11 -1.65
CA THR A 37 -12.16 -17.30 -0.93
C THR A 37 -10.73 -17.19 -0.44
N THR A 38 -9.81 -16.64 -1.28
CA THR A 38 -8.38 -16.59 -0.97
C THR A 38 -7.91 -15.21 -0.53
N ASN A 39 -8.71 -14.17 -0.72
CA ASN A 39 -8.31 -12.77 -0.54
C ASN A 39 -7.09 -12.38 -1.40
N GLU A 40 -7.04 -12.93 -2.63
CA GLU A 40 -6.02 -12.60 -3.62
C GLU A 40 -6.65 -11.77 -4.75
N ALA A 41 -5.91 -10.79 -5.22
CA ALA A 41 -6.24 -10.04 -6.44
C ALA A 41 -5.79 -10.87 -7.65
N THR A 42 -6.76 -11.29 -8.47
CA THR A 42 -6.57 -12.25 -9.57
C THR A 42 -6.61 -11.60 -10.96
N ALA A 43 -7.01 -10.35 -11.05
CA ALA A 43 -7.01 -9.60 -12.31
C ALA A 43 -6.90 -8.09 -12.07
N LEU A 44 -6.18 -7.41 -12.95
CA LEU A 44 -6.07 -5.95 -13.00
C LEU A 44 -7.17 -5.41 -13.92
N ASN A 45 -7.86 -4.34 -13.49
CA ASN A 45 -8.82 -3.64 -14.32
C ASN A 45 -8.11 -2.90 -15.46
N ALA A 46 -8.60 -3.02 -16.69
CA ALA A 46 -8.05 -2.35 -17.86
C ALA A 46 -8.08 -0.80 -17.79
N ALA A 47 -8.86 -0.23 -16.87
CA ALA A 47 -8.87 1.21 -16.61
C ALA A 47 -7.59 1.71 -15.90
N VAL A 48 -6.79 0.81 -15.31
CA VAL A 48 -5.46 1.14 -14.76
C VAL A 48 -4.47 1.20 -15.92
N THR A 49 -4.20 2.40 -16.42
CA THR A 49 -3.39 2.64 -17.63
C THR A 49 -1.97 3.13 -17.33
N ALA A 50 -1.73 3.67 -16.15
CA ALA A 50 -0.42 4.17 -15.74
C ALA A 50 -0.19 3.92 -14.25
N VAL A 51 0.96 3.38 -13.93
CA VAL A 51 1.42 3.09 -12.57
C VAL A 51 2.78 3.74 -12.36
N TYR A 52 2.95 4.42 -11.25
CA TYR A 52 4.18 5.13 -10.89
C TYR A 52 4.92 4.38 -9.81
N SER A 53 6.17 4.06 -10.05
CA SER A 53 7.00 3.26 -9.16
C SER A 53 7.93 4.13 -8.32
N TYR A 54 7.89 3.95 -7.00
CA TYR A 54 8.80 4.62 -6.05
C TYR A 54 9.62 3.56 -5.32
N ASP A 55 10.94 3.61 -5.50
CA ASP A 55 11.86 2.73 -4.80
C ASP A 55 12.10 3.24 -3.37
N LEU A 56 11.92 2.36 -2.41
CA LEU A 56 12.07 2.64 -0.99
C LEU A 56 13.41 2.11 -0.51
N SER A 57 14.18 2.96 0.15
CA SER A 57 15.50 2.57 0.66
C SER A 57 15.61 2.81 2.16
N GLY A 58 16.23 1.88 2.85
CA GLY A 58 16.48 1.96 4.29
C GLY A 58 15.32 1.45 5.13
N ASP A 59 15.41 1.76 6.41
CA ASP A 59 14.42 1.38 7.42
C ASP A 59 13.39 2.50 7.59
N GLY A 60 12.22 2.19 8.16
CA GLY A 60 11.16 3.15 8.41
C GLY A 60 10.01 3.11 7.39
N ASN A 61 10.08 2.21 6.41
CA ASN A 61 8.96 1.95 5.49
C ASN A 61 8.13 0.80 6.05
N THR A 62 6.85 1.04 6.31
CA THR A 62 5.98 0.08 7.00
C THR A 62 4.59 0.08 6.40
N LEU A 63 4.01 -1.11 6.33
CA LEU A 63 2.58 -1.33 6.14
C LEU A 63 2.02 -1.93 7.42
N GLU A 64 1.03 -1.28 7.98
CA GLU A 64 0.31 -1.76 9.15
C GLU A 64 -1.19 -1.83 8.84
N GLU A 65 -1.82 -2.93 9.24
CA GLU A 65 -3.25 -3.12 9.14
C GLU A 65 -3.84 -3.42 10.53
N SER A 66 -4.90 -2.72 10.87
CA SER A 66 -5.65 -2.94 12.09
C SER A 66 -7.12 -3.17 11.79
N MET A 67 -7.59 -4.41 11.97
CA MET A 67 -8.98 -4.77 11.79
C MET A 67 -9.71 -4.81 13.12
N VAL A 68 -10.75 -4.00 13.25
CA VAL A 68 -11.59 -3.93 14.43
C VAL A 68 -13.03 -4.30 14.05
N GLY A 69 -13.59 -5.26 14.79
CA GLY A 69 -15.01 -5.61 14.71
C GLY A 69 -15.73 -5.17 15.99
N ASP A 70 -16.84 -4.49 15.85
CA ASP A 70 -17.69 -4.08 16.97
C ASP A 70 -19.04 -4.80 16.89
N ILE A 71 -19.31 -5.62 17.91
CA ILE A 71 -20.56 -6.39 18.00
C ILE A 71 -21.76 -5.49 18.29
N VAL A 72 -21.54 -4.38 19.00
CA VAL A 72 -22.62 -3.47 19.43
C VAL A 72 -23.15 -2.67 18.23
N THR A 73 -22.24 -2.16 17.40
CA THR A 73 -22.61 -1.40 16.20
C THR A 73 -22.80 -2.28 14.96
N GLY A 74 -22.36 -3.54 15.02
CA GLY A 74 -22.40 -4.46 13.89
C GLY A 74 -21.43 -4.10 12.76
N THR A 75 -20.44 -3.23 13.02
CA THR A 75 -19.49 -2.74 12.05
C THR A 75 -18.15 -3.50 12.12
N ARG A 76 -17.46 -3.55 11.00
CA ARG A 76 -16.10 -4.04 10.91
C ARG A 76 -15.30 -3.12 9.98
N VAL A 77 -14.20 -2.58 10.48
CA VAL A 77 -13.32 -1.69 9.72
C VAL A 77 -11.89 -2.21 9.82
N ASN A 78 -11.21 -2.27 8.69
CA ASN A 78 -9.78 -2.49 8.57
C ASN A 78 -9.11 -1.15 8.20
N SER A 79 -8.32 -0.61 9.10
CA SER A 79 -7.50 0.57 8.85
C SER A 79 -6.14 0.11 8.32
N GLN A 80 -5.80 0.53 7.11
CA GLN A 80 -4.56 0.25 6.43
C GLN A 80 -3.70 1.51 6.44
N THR A 81 -2.49 1.43 6.94
CA THR A 81 -1.57 2.56 7.01
C THR A 81 -0.23 2.17 6.41
N ALA A 82 0.15 2.85 5.34
CA ALA A 82 1.47 2.73 4.74
C ALA A 82 2.29 3.99 5.04
N VAL A 83 3.49 3.82 5.58
CA VAL A 83 4.45 4.91 5.82
C VAL A 83 5.66 4.71 4.92
N LEU A 84 5.91 5.69 4.06
CA LEU A 84 6.95 5.65 3.04
C LEU A 84 7.95 6.77 3.31
N THR A 85 9.23 6.43 3.35
CA THR A 85 10.32 7.39 3.57
C THR A 85 11.13 7.54 2.28
N LEU A 86 11.05 8.73 1.67
CA LEU A 86 11.71 9.07 0.43
C LEU A 86 12.82 10.11 0.71
N LYS A 87 14.06 9.70 0.51
CA LYS A 87 15.23 10.54 0.76
C LYS A 87 15.44 11.54 -0.38
N LYS A 88 15.98 12.69 -0.04
CA LYS A 88 16.32 13.78 -0.94
C LYS A 88 15.07 14.50 -1.50
N MET A 89 15.00 15.79 -1.28
CA MET A 89 13.95 16.64 -1.82
C MET A 89 14.33 17.12 -3.22
N THR A 90 13.38 16.99 -4.17
CA THR A 90 13.53 17.55 -5.52
C THR A 90 12.33 18.42 -5.91
N VAL A 91 12.52 19.29 -6.90
CA VAL A 91 11.43 20.15 -7.40
C VAL A 91 10.33 19.30 -8.07
N ALA A 92 10.72 18.24 -8.79
CA ALA A 92 9.80 17.34 -9.46
C ALA A 92 8.93 16.60 -8.44
N ASP A 93 9.54 16.03 -7.39
CA ASP A 93 8.81 15.32 -6.33
C ASP A 93 7.84 16.24 -5.58
N SER A 94 8.23 17.51 -5.37
CA SER A 94 7.34 18.49 -4.73
C SER A 94 6.07 18.75 -5.55
N ALA A 95 6.15 18.78 -6.88
CA ALA A 95 4.99 18.92 -7.75
C ALA A 95 4.09 17.68 -7.71
N GLU A 96 4.69 16.49 -7.82
CA GLU A 96 3.98 15.20 -7.78
C GLU A 96 3.28 14.96 -6.43
N PHE A 97 3.93 15.29 -5.32
CA PHE A 97 3.33 15.11 -3.99
C PHE A 97 2.20 16.10 -3.70
N ASN A 98 2.19 17.28 -4.31
CA ASN A 98 1.01 18.15 -4.26
C ASN A 98 -0.19 17.54 -4.99
N LEU A 99 0.04 16.83 -6.10
CA LEU A 99 -1.02 16.09 -6.79
C LEU A 99 -1.45 14.88 -5.95
N LEU A 100 -0.51 14.12 -5.41
CA LEU A 100 -0.80 12.97 -4.56
C LEU A 100 -1.63 13.35 -3.33
N ALA A 101 -1.29 14.44 -2.65
CA ALA A 101 -2.02 14.93 -1.48
C ALA A 101 -3.48 15.31 -1.76
N SER A 102 -3.80 15.66 -2.99
CA SER A 102 -5.16 15.98 -3.44
C SER A 102 -5.88 14.82 -4.11
N SER A 103 -5.18 13.71 -4.36
CA SER A 103 -5.70 12.51 -4.99
C SER A 103 -6.14 11.47 -3.97
N CYS A 104 -7.04 10.58 -4.37
CA CYS A 104 -7.34 9.34 -3.66
C CYS A 104 -6.63 8.17 -4.35
N ALA A 105 -5.33 8.30 -4.62
CA ALA A 105 -4.56 7.30 -5.35
C ALA A 105 -4.54 5.96 -4.60
N HIS A 106 -4.60 4.87 -5.36
CA HIS A 106 -4.37 3.53 -4.84
C HIS A 106 -2.89 3.25 -4.68
N ALA A 107 -2.55 2.33 -3.79
CA ALA A 107 -1.18 1.88 -3.59
C ALA A 107 -1.06 0.37 -3.66
N VAL A 108 0.04 -0.11 -4.22
CA VAL A 108 0.49 -1.48 -4.11
C VAL A 108 1.89 -1.49 -3.56
N VAL A 109 2.07 -2.14 -2.43
CA VAL A 109 3.33 -2.21 -1.71
C VAL A 109 4.03 -3.52 -2.01
N LEU A 110 5.31 -3.46 -2.35
CA LEU A 110 6.18 -4.62 -2.45
C LEU A 110 6.94 -4.80 -1.14
N THR A 111 6.68 -5.89 -0.44
CA THR A 111 7.41 -6.26 0.76
C THR A 111 8.81 -6.75 0.43
N ARG A 112 9.72 -6.76 1.42
CA ARG A 112 11.06 -7.34 1.25
C ARG A 112 11.07 -8.85 1.05
N ASN A 113 9.94 -9.51 1.31
CA ASN A 113 9.76 -10.94 1.06
C ASN A 113 9.29 -11.24 -0.38
N GLY A 114 9.00 -10.23 -1.19
CA GLY A 114 8.58 -10.36 -2.58
C GLY A 114 7.07 -10.37 -2.80
N ASP A 115 6.28 -10.15 -1.75
CA ASP A 115 4.81 -10.11 -1.84
C ASP A 115 4.31 -8.72 -2.22
N TYR A 116 3.35 -8.66 -3.11
CA TYR A 116 2.63 -7.43 -3.48
C TYR A 116 1.29 -7.37 -2.76
N ILE A 117 1.03 -6.27 -2.06
CA ILE A 117 -0.16 -6.05 -1.25
C ILE A 117 -0.86 -4.78 -1.73
N ALA A 118 -2.14 -4.88 -2.11
CA ALA A 118 -2.91 -3.73 -2.58
C ALA A 118 -3.66 -3.04 -1.44
N LEU A 119 -3.57 -1.72 -1.40
CA LEU A 119 -4.15 -0.85 -0.38
C LEU A 119 -5.22 0.06 -0.97
N GLY A 120 -6.26 0.33 -0.17
CA GLY A 120 -7.29 1.30 -0.54
C GLY A 120 -8.05 0.92 -1.80
N ILE A 121 -8.49 -0.35 -1.94
CA ILE A 121 -9.09 -0.86 -3.17
C ILE A 121 -10.41 -0.17 -3.47
N THR A 122 -11.23 0.11 -2.46
CA THR A 122 -12.59 0.63 -2.65
C THR A 122 -12.59 2.13 -2.91
N GLU A 123 -11.92 2.90 -2.05
CA GLU A 123 -11.99 4.36 -2.09
C GLU A 123 -10.65 5.04 -2.38
N GLY A 124 -9.58 4.27 -2.49
CA GLY A 124 -8.21 4.77 -2.52
C GLY A 124 -7.68 5.12 -1.14
N CYS A 125 -6.51 5.72 -1.09
CA CYS A 125 -5.84 6.13 0.13
C CYS A 125 -5.89 7.65 0.30
N ASN A 126 -6.05 8.10 1.54
CA ASN A 126 -5.80 9.49 1.93
C ASN A 126 -4.32 9.69 2.17
N TRP A 127 -3.71 10.62 1.47
CA TRP A 127 -2.28 10.87 1.50
C TRP A 127 -1.92 12.08 2.33
N THR A 128 -1.00 11.90 3.27
CA THR A 128 -0.38 12.97 4.07
C THR A 128 1.10 13.01 3.76
N ILE A 129 1.63 14.17 3.41
CA ILE A 129 3.02 14.37 3.05
C ILE A 129 3.68 15.33 4.04
N VAL A 130 4.78 14.89 4.64
CA VAL A 130 5.63 15.70 5.50
C VAL A 130 6.99 15.84 4.85
N SER A 131 7.40 17.07 4.55
CA SER A 131 8.74 17.37 4.08
C SER A 131 9.63 17.84 5.24
N SER A 132 10.87 17.36 5.28
CA SER A 132 11.85 17.75 6.31
C SER A 132 13.21 17.96 5.69
N THR A 133 13.84 19.08 6.02
CA THR A 133 15.24 19.40 5.62
C THR A 133 16.25 18.99 6.65
N GLY A 134 15.79 18.62 7.88
CA GLY A 134 16.68 18.43 9.03
C GLY A 134 17.27 19.74 9.54
N ALA A 135 17.93 19.70 10.67
CA ALA A 135 18.62 20.84 11.31
C ALA A 135 20.15 20.66 11.26
N ALA A 136 20.65 19.46 11.45
CA ALA A 136 22.07 19.12 11.37
C ALA A 136 22.41 18.46 10.03
N LYS A 137 23.70 18.43 9.69
CA LYS A 137 24.20 17.85 8.42
C LYS A 137 23.91 16.35 8.26
N ALA A 138 23.73 15.65 9.37
CA ALA A 138 23.44 14.21 9.40
C ALA A 138 21.92 13.89 9.50
N ASP A 139 21.07 14.92 9.61
CA ASP A 139 19.64 14.73 9.75
C ASP A 139 18.99 14.27 8.45
N PHE A 140 17.82 13.67 8.59
CA PHE A 140 17.00 13.26 7.45
C PHE A 140 16.57 14.48 6.61
N ASN A 141 16.79 14.37 5.29
CA ASN A 141 16.29 15.32 4.30
C ASN A 141 15.47 14.55 3.27
N GLY A 142 14.19 14.83 3.19
CA GLY A 142 13.29 14.11 2.29
C GLY A 142 11.82 14.29 2.65
N TYR A 143 11.03 13.32 2.20
CA TYR A 143 9.59 13.26 2.42
C TYR A 143 9.23 12.01 3.22
N THR A 144 8.31 12.18 4.17
CA THR A 144 7.58 11.08 4.78
C THR A 144 6.15 11.13 4.24
N VAL A 145 5.78 10.11 3.49
CA VAL A 145 4.47 10.00 2.83
C VAL A 145 3.68 8.93 3.55
N THR A 146 2.52 9.31 4.10
CA THR A 146 1.65 8.38 4.81
C THR A 146 0.34 8.24 4.06
N GLY A 147 0.02 7.03 3.63
CA GLY A 147 -1.25 6.67 3.02
C GLY A 147 -2.13 5.92 4.01
N VAL A 148 -3.36 6.37 4.18
CA VAL A 148 -4.34 5.72 5.06
C VAL A 148 -5.58 5.36 4.25
N ALA A 149 -6.01 4.10 4.34
CA ALA A 149 -7.27 3.63 3.77
C ALA A 149 -8.11 2.91 4.82
N GLN A 150 -9.41 2.91 4.62
CA GLN A 150 -10.36 2.16 5.45
C GLN A 150 -11.15 1.20 4.58
N GLU A 151 -11.04 -0.08 4.89
CA GLU A 151 -11.64 -1.16 4.14
C GLU A 151 -12.43 -2.10 5.06
N ASN A 152 -13.27 -2.94 4.50
CA ASN A 152 -14.01 -3.93 5.29
C ASN A 152 -13.30 -5.30 5.39
N LYS A 153 -12.18 -5.46 4.68
CA LYS A 153 -11.35 -6.67 4.64
C LYS A 153 -9.87 -6.31 4.75
N LEU A 154 -9.04 -7.29 5.03
CA LEU A 154 -7.59 -7.13 4.92
C LEU A 154 -7.19 -6.88 3.46
N ALA A 155 -6.09 -6.16 3.28
CA ALA A 155 -5.51 -5.91 1.97
C ALA A 155 -5.21 -7.22 1.24
N PRO A 156 -5.65 -7.38 -0.01
CA PRO A 156 -5.37 -8.58 -0.77
C PRO A 156 -3.92 -8.61 -1.26
N TYR A 157 -3.40 -9.82 -1.32
CA TYR A 157 -2.16 -10.11 -2.04
C TYR A 157 -2.45 -10.20 -3.54
N LEU A 158 -1.51 -9.79 -4.36
CA LEU A 158 -1.60 -9.95 -5.81
C LEU A 158 -1.05 -11.31 -6.23
N ASP A 159 -1.76 -12.00 -7.13
CA ASP A 159 -1.22 -13.18 -7.77
C ASP A 159 -0.16 -12.81 -8.83
N SER A 160 0.62 -13.79 -9.29
CA SER A 160 1.72 -13.57 -10.23
C SER A 160 1.28 -13.00 -11.58
N ALA A 161 0.08 -13.34 -12.04
CA ALA A 161 -0.48 -12.85 -13.30
C ALA A 161 -0.88 -11.36 -13.18
N THR A 162 -1.51 -10.99 -12.07
CA THR A 162 -1.89 -9.60 -11.77
C THR A 162 -0.66 -8.72 -11.56
N VAL A 163 0.38 -9.24 -10.87
CA VAL A 163 1.67 -8.54 -10.73
C VAL A 163 2.29 -8.28 -12.11
N THR A 164 2.32 -9.26 -12.99
CA THR A 164 2.86 -9.10 -14.35
C THR A 164 2.08 -8.05 -15.14
N ALA A 165 0.75 -8.06 -15.06
CA ALA A 165 -0.11 -7.07 -15.71
C ALA A 165 0.12 -5.66 -15.14
N LEU A 166 0.26 -5.53 -13.82
CA LEU A 166 0.53 -4.24 -13.14
C LEU A 166 1.89 -3.67 -13.55
N LEU A 167 2.93 -4.50 -13.58
CA LEU A 167 4.27 -4.07 -13.97
C LEU A 167 4.38 -3.70 -15.46
N ALA A 168 3.52 -4.24 -16.32
CA ALA A 168 3.48 -3.89 -17.74
C ALA A 168 2.98 -2.46 -18.01
N VAL A 169 2.29 -1.84 -17.07
CA VAL A 169 1.74 -0.47 -17.17
C VAL A 169 2.52 0.54 -16.30
N VAL A 170 3.68 0.15 -15.77
CA VAL A 170 4.59 1.07 -15.05
C VAL A 170 5.25 2.01 -16.05
N VAL A 171 5.23 3.31 -15.73
CA VAL A 171 5.68 4.42 -16.60
C VAL A 171 7.01 4.96 -16.10
#